data_8ff59cd2a86230be664c752a197d05ab
#
_entry.id   8ff59cd2a86230be664c752a197d05ab
#
_cell.length_a   1.000
_cell.length_b   1.000
_cell.length_c   1.000
_cell.angle_alpha   90.00
_cell.angle_beta   90.00
_cell.angle_gamma   90.00
#
_symmetry.space_group_name_H-M   'P 1'
#
loop_
_entity.id
_entity.type
_entity.pdbx_description
1 polymer ?
#
loop_
_entity_poly.entity_id
_entity_poly.type
_entity_poly.pdbx_seq_one_letter_code
_entity_poly.pdbx_strand_id
1 'polypeptide(L)'
;MKANYFQRVQAQTPTRFWINNVTREQARLAIEAGAVGCTQNPAYTWKMMDAPEEREYVCSLLDPILQQEADDTQALVQLQRALVERVARQFMPLYEKSGGDLGLVSIQGDPFHEDCDTIVRYARYNCSASPNIIAKIPVTEEGLKAIEVVLQEGISVNATEVLSVRQALDVCRVYNRITEGVAKKPHIYFSHITGIFDQYLSEQVAREEIEVCPDALWQAGIAAAKKTYWMTREVCPKMGFI
;
A
#
# COMPACT_ATOMS: atom_id res chain seq x y z
N MET A 1 -5.48 -30.92 4.23
CA MET A 1 -6.61 -29.98 4.07
C MET A 1 -6.71 -29.59 2.60
N LYS A 2 -7.93 -29.45 2.04
CA LYS A 2 -8.09 -28.93 0.67
C LYS A 2 -7.69 -27.47 0.65
N ALA A 3 -6.93 -27.06 -0.39
CA ALA A 3 -6.55 -25.67 -0.59
C ALA A 3 -7.80 -24.77 -0.69
N ASN A 4 -7.80 -23.64 0.00
CA ASN A 4 -8.88 -22.66 -0.06
C ASN A 4 -8.88 -21.89 -1.40
N TYR A 5 -9.82 -20.96 -1.57
CA TYR A 5 -9.97 -20.23 -2.83
C TYR A 5 -8.68 -19.45 -3.20
N PHE A 6 -8.16 -18.62 -2.29
CA PHE A 6 -6.98 -17.81 -2.56
C PHE A 6 -5.71 -18.64 -2.78
N GLN A 7 -5.54 -19.73 -2.04
CA GLN A 7 -4.42 -20.64 -2.25
C GLN A 7 -4.48 -21.29 -3.65
N ARG A 8 -5.68 -21.65 -4.15
CA ARG A 8 -5.84 -22.16 -5.52
C ARG A 8 -5.55 -21.08 -6.56
N VAL A 9 -6.04 -19.85 -6.36
CA VAL A 9 -5.76 -18.71 -7.26
C VAL A 9 -4.26 -18.45 -7.35
N GLN A 10 -3.56 -18.42 -6.21
CA GLN A 10 -2.09 -18.24 -6.19
C GLN A 10 -1.32 -19.34 -6.92
N ALA A 11 -1.79 -20.60 -6.82
CA ALA A 11 -1.14 -21.72 -7.47
C ALA A 11 -1.35 -21.75 -9.00
N GLN A 12 -2.44 -21.17 -9.49
CA GLN A 12 -2.87 -21.25 -10.89
C GLN A 12 -2.65 -19.95 -11.68
N THR A 13 -2.45 -18.82 -10.99
CA THR A 13 -2.36 -17.50 -11.61
C THR A 13 -1.27 -16.64 -10.95
N PRO A 14 -0.83 -15.56 -11.57
CA PRO A 14 0.05 -14.58 -10.93
C PRO A 14 -0.65 -13.71 -9.87
N THR A 15 -1.98 -13.85 -9.70
CA THR A 15 -2.75 -13.05 -8.73
C THR A 15 -2.37 -13.39 -7.30
N ARG A 16 -2.20 -12.37 -6.48
CA ARG A 16 -1.89 -12.46 -5.06
C ARG A 16 -2.93 -11.69 -4.25
N PHE A 17 -3.25 -12.21 -3.07
CA PHE A 17 -4.20 -11.58 -2.16
C PHE A 17 -3.45 -10.71 -1.16
N TRP A 18 -3.73 -9.40 -1.17
CA TRP A 18 -3.33 -8.45 -0.15
C TRP A 18 -4.55 -8.00 0.63
N ILE A 19 -4.38 -7.77 1.94
CA ILE A 19 -5.43 -7.24 2.81
C ILE A 19 -5.14 -5.77 3.15
N ASN A 20 -6.19 -5.00 3.47
CA ASN A 20 -6.05 -3.58 3.75
C ASN A 20 -6.65 -3.19 5.11
N ASN A 21 -5.94 -2.35 5.88
CA ASN A 21 -6.38 -1.74 7.14
C ASN A 21 -7.03 -2.76 8.11
N VAL A 22 -6.26 -3.71 8.59
CA VAL A 22 -6.76 -4.86 9.35
C VAL A 22 -6.57 -4.72 10.85
N THR A 23 -7.55 -5.21 11.63
CA THR A 23 -7.34 -5.52 13.04
C THR A 23 -6.38 -6.71 13.18
N ARG A 24 -5.88 -6.94 14.41
CA ARG A 24 -5.01 -8.10 14.69
C ARG A 24 -5.63 -9.42 14.28
N GLU A 25 -6.92 -9.61 14.56
CA GLU A 25 -7.64 -10.83 14.23
C GLU A 25 -7.89 -10.96 12.72
N GLN A 26 -8.26 -9.87 12.06
CA GLN A 26 -8.40 -9.86 10.60
C GLN A 26 -7.10 -10.19 9.89
N ALA A 27 -5.95 -9.72 10.38
CA ALA A 27 -4.64 -10.09 9.83
C ALA A 27 -4.37 -11.58 9.95
N ARG A 28 -4.64 -12.19 11.11
CA ARG A 28 -4.50 -13.63 11.34
C ARG A 28 -5.37 -14.44 10.36
N LEU A 29 -6.65 -14.10 10.26
CA LEU A 29 -7.60 -14.77 9.35
C LEU A 29 -7.21 -14.59 7.88
N ALA A 30 -6.71 -13.40 7.49
CA ALA A 30 -6.25 -13.15 6.14
C ALA A 30 -5.03 -14.01 5.77
N ILE A 31 -4.05 -14.14 6.68
CA ILE A 31 -2.88 -14.99 6.47
C ILE A 31 -3.30 -16.46 6.32
N GLU A 32 -4.19 -16.95 7.16
CA GLU A 32 -4.76 -18.30 7.04
C GLU A 32 -5.50 -18.51 5.71
N ALA A 33 -6.19 -17.47 5.25
CA ALA A 33 -6.86 -17.49 3.94
C ALA A 33 -5.88 -17.41 2.76
N GLY A 34 -4.63 -17.05 2.98
CA GLY A 34 -3.60 -16.98 1.95
C GLY A 34 -3.22 -15.56 1.55
N ALA A 35 -3.45 -14.55 2.39
CA ALA A 35 -2.91 -13.22 2.16
C ALA A 35 -1.39 -13.24 2.16
N VAL A 36 -0.79 -12.56 1.19
CA VAL A 36 0.67 -12.50 1.01
C VAL A 36 1.28 -11.18 1.45
N GLY A 37 0.47 -10.20 1.80
CA GLY A 37 0.89 -8.89 2.28
C GLY A 37 -0.28 -8.07 2.79
N CYS A 38 0.04 -6.91 3.34
CA CYS A 38 -0.92 -5.98 3.88
C CYS A 38 -0.58 -4.54 3.49
N THR A 39 -1.59 -3.72 3.24
CA THR A 39 -1.40 -2.29 3.01
C THR A 39 -2.18 -1.48 4.05
N GLN A 40 -1.60 -0.37 4.50
CA GLN A 40 -2.22 0.55 5.44
C GLN A 40 -2.28 1.95 4.82
N ASN A 41 -3.34 2.68 5.10
CA ASN A 41 -3.47 4.07 4.73
C ASN A 41 -3.57 4.97 5.98
N PRO A 42 -3.55 6.30 5.87
CA PRO A 42 -3.59 7.20 7.04
C PRO A 42 -4.81 7.03 7.95
N ALA A 43 -5.95 6.56 7.40
CA ALA A 43 -7.14 6.28 8.20
C ALA A 43 -7.03 5.01 9.08
N TYR A 44 -5.92 4.29 9.04
CA TYR A 44 -5.73 3.05 9.79
C TYR A 44 -5.81 3.26 11.30
N THR A 45 -5.16 4.29 11.82
CA THR A 45 -5.21 4.63 13.25
C THR A 45 -6.62 4.89 13.72
N TRP A 46 -7.37 5.69 12.96
CA TRP A 46 -8.78 5.95 13.25
C TRP A 46 -9.60 4.66 13.27
N LYS A 47 -9.42 3.80 12.25
CA LYS A 47 -10.12 2.51 12.20
C LYS A 47 -9.83 1.64 13.42
N MET A 48 -8.58 1.63 13.91
CA MET A 48 -8.21 0.87 15.09
C MET A 48 -8.78 1.47 16.37
N MET A 49 -8.85 2.78 16.48
CA MET A 49 -9.50 3.46 17.61
C MET A 49 -11.01 3.22 17.66
N ASP A 50 -11.66 3.13 16.51
CA ASP A 50 -13.09 2.89 16.39
C ASP A 50 -13.47 1.41 16.58
N ALA A 51 -12.55 0.49 16.39
CA ALA A 51 -12.75 -0.94 16.62
C ALA A 51 -12.75 -1.27 18.13
N PRO A 52 -13.88 -1.74 18.71
CA PRO A 52 -13.98 -1.98 20.15
C PRO A 52 -12.90 -2.94 20.68
N GLU A 53 -12.57 -3.97 19.91
CA GLU A 53 -11.58 -4.99 20.25
C GLU A 53 -10.12 -4.49 20.20
N GLU A 54 -9.86 -3.34 19.56
CA GLU A 54 -8.53 -2.74 19.43
C GLU A 54 -8.34 -1.54 20.36
N ARG A 55 -9.40 -0.91 20.81
CA ARG A 55 -9.40 0.39 21.53
C ARG A 55 -8.48 0.39 22.74
N GLU A 56 -8.57 -0.61 23.61
CA GLU A 56 -7.73 -0.69 24.81
C GLU A 56 -6.24 -0.73 24.44
N TYR A 57 -5.90 -1.52 23.43
CA TYR A 57 -4.52 -1.60 22.94
C TYR A 57 -4.06 -0.27 22.32
N VAL A 58 -4.91 0.38 21.53
CA VAL A 58 -4.58 1.68 20.92
C VAL A 58 -4.34 2.73 22.01
N CYS A 59 -5.22 2.83 23.01
CA CYS A 59 -5.04 3.74 24.15
C CYS A 59 -3.74 3.45 24.92
N SER A 60 -3.41 2.20 25.14
CA SER A 60 -2.17 1.82 25.83
C SER A 60 -0.90 2.26 25.08
N LEU A 61 -0.97 2.41 23.75
CA LEU A 61 0.12 2.96 22.95
C LEU A 61 0.08 4.48 22.90
N LEU A 62 -1.10 5.07 22.79
CA LEU A 62 -1.29 6.50 22.60
C LEU A 62 -0.95 7.31 23.89
N ASP A 63 -1.39 6.85 25.05
CA ASP A 63 -1.17 7.56 26.31
C ASP A 63 0.31 7.91 26.58
N PRO A 64 1.28 6.97 26.48
CA PRO A 64 2.69 7.32 26.64
C PRO A 64 3.26 8.18 25.52
N ILE A 65 2.72 8.09 24.30
CA ILE A 65 3.14 8.95 23.18
C ILE A 65 2.76 10.40 23.50
N LEU A 66 1.50 10.66 23.88
CA LEU A 66 1.01 12.01 24.21
C LEU A 66 1.69 12.65 25.43
N GLN A 67 2.27 11.85 26.32
CA GLN A 67 3.07 12.36 27.43
C GLN A 67 4.45 12.90 27.00
N GLN A 68 4.95 12.46 25.84
CA GLN A 68 6.31 12.78 25.35
C GLN A 68 6.31 13.64 24.10
N GLU A 69 5.22 13.61 23.32
CA GLU A 69 5.08 14.30 22.05
C GLU A 69 3.94 15.32 22.12
N ALA A 70 4.28 16.59 21.92
CA ALA A 70 3.34 17.69 21.95
C ALA A 70 2.72 17.99 20.57
N ASP A 71 3.32 17.49 19.51
CA ASP A 71 2.83 17.63 18.13
C ASP A 71 1.90 16.47 17.79
N ASP A 72 0.64 16.77 17.55
CA ASP A 72 -0.40 15.79 17.25
C ASP A 72 -0.08 14.97 15.98
N THR A 73 0.54 15.59 14.99
CA THR A 73 0.94 14.90 13.74
C THR A 73 2.04 13.89 14.00
N GLN A 74 3.05 14.26 14.79
CA GLN A 74 4.12 13.34 15.19
C GLN A 74 3.58 12.21 16.07
N ALA A 75 2.69 12.52 17.01
CA ALA A 75 2.02 11.52 17.86
C ALA A 75 1.23 10.51 17.00
N LEU A 76 0.49 11.00 15.99
CA LEU A 76 -0.26 10.17 15.05
C LEU A 76 0.67 9.25 14.26
N VAL A 77 1.79 9.76 13.74
CA VAL A 77 2.77 8.95 12.98
C VAL A 77 3.40 7.88 13.88
N GLN A 78 3.74 8.21 15.13
CA GLN A 78 4.30 7.25 16.08
C GLN A 78 3.28 6.15 16.41
N LEU A 79 2.03 6.50 16.64
CA LEU A 79 0.96 5.53 16.89
C LEU A 79 0.73 4.63 15.68
N GLN A 80 0.63 5.19 14.49
CA GLN A 80 0.46 4.43 13.25
C GLN A 80 1.61 3.44 13.04
N ARG A 81 2.84 3.88 13.25
CA ARG A 81 4.03 3.02 13.16
C ARG A 81 3.95 1.83 14.12
N ALA A 82 3.61 2.07 15.40
CA ALA A 82 3.49 1.01 16.39
C ALA A 82 2.38 0.00 16.05
N LEU A 83 1.24 0.48 15.56
CA LEU A 83 0.13 -0.37 15.12
C LEU A 83 0.51 -1.21 13.89
N VAL A 84 1.18 -0.61 12.92
CA VAL A 84 1.61 -1.30 11.69
C VAL A 84 2.72 -2.31 11.99
N GLU A 85 3.65 -1.99 12.90
CA GLU A 85 4.69 -2.93 13.33
C GLU A 85 4.07 -4.22 13.92
N ARG A 86 2.98 -4.10 14.68
CA ARG A 86 2.25 -5.27 15.18
C ARG A 86 1.71 -6.16 14.06
N VAL A 87 1.18 -5.55 12.98
CA VAL A 87 0.74 -6.29 11.80
C VAL A 87 1.93 -6.91 11.07
N ALA A 88 3.01 -6.16 10.90
CA ALA A 88 4.23 -6.64 10.26
C ALA A 88 4.81 -7.89 10.95
N ARG A 89 4.78 -7.94 12.30
CA ARG A 89 5.19 -9.13 13.07
C ARG A 89 4.36 -10.37 12.74
N GLN A 90 3.06 -10.23 12.45
CA GLN A 90 2.22 -11.37 12.06
C GLN A 90 2.57 -11.90 10.66
N PHE A 91 2.99 -11.03 9.76
CA PHE A 91 3.43 -11.40 8.41
C PHE A 91 4.91 -11.83 8.36
N MET A 92 5.69 -11.63 9.43
CA MET A 92 7.12 -11.95 9.47
C MET A 92 7.45 -13.41 9.12
N PRO A 93 6.72 -14.43 9.62
CA PRO A 93 7.02 -15.82 9.25
C PRO A 93 6.90 -16.08 7.75
N LEU A 94 5.98 -15.38 7.07
CA LEU A 94 5.82 -15.46 5.61
C LEU A 94 6.97 -14.77 4.90
N TYR A 95 7.40 -13.61 5.40
CA TYR A 95 8.56 -12.86 4.89
C TYR A 95 9.84 -13.68 4.95
N GLU A 96 10.15 -14.24 6.10
CA GLU A 96 11.34 -15.07 6.30
C GLU A 96 11.31 -16.33 5.42
N LYS A 97 10.19 -17.04 5.38
CA LYS A 97 10.02 -18.25 4.57
C LYS A 97 10.17 -18.00 3.07
N SER A 98 9.78 -16.83 2.60
CA SER A 98 9.87 -16.45 1.18
C SER A 98 11.20 -15.80 0.79
N GLY A 99 12.11 -15.59 1.73
CA GLY A 99 13.35 -14.85 1.48
C GLY A 99 13.13 -13.36 1.21
N GLY A 100 12.01 -12.81 1.69
CA GLY A 100 11.67 -11.40 1.57
C GLY A 100 10.67 -11.06 0.44
N ASP A 101 10.23 -12.04 -0.34
CA ASP A 101 9.35 -11.80 -1.48
C ASP A 101 7.87 -11.62 -1.10
N LEU A 102 7.45 -12.19 0.03
CA LEU A 102 6.08 -12.12 0.56
C LEU A 102 6.10 -11.60 2.00
N GLY A 103 4.93 -11.37 2.57
CA GLY A 103 4.81 -10.92 3.96
C GLY A 103 5.11 -9.44 4.15
N LEU A 104 5.10 -8.66 3.08
CA LEU A 104 5.35 -7.23 3.12
C LEU A 104 4.12 -6.46 3.64
N VAL A 105 4.37 -5.40 4.40
CA VAL A 105 3.35 -4.52 4.97
C VAL A 105 3.69 -3.08 4.62
N SER A 106 2.82 -2.39 3.88
CA SER A 106 3.08 -1.01 3.48
C SER A 106 2.43 -0.01 4.43
N ILE A 107 3.16 1.07 4.72
CA ILE A 107 2.74 2.17 5.60
C ILE A 107 2.93 3.51 4.89
N GLN A 108 1.90 4.35 4.90
CA GLN A 108 1.95 5.73 4.41
C GLN A 108 2.32 6.67 5.56
N GLY A 109 3.10 7.72 5.27
CA GLY A 109 3.45 8.75 6.24
C GLY A 109 2.35 9.77 6.48
N ASP A 110 2.75 11.01 6.78
CA ASP A 110 1.84 12.13 7.03
C ASP A 110 1.12 12.54 5.73
N PRO A 111 -0.23 12.48 5.68
CA PRO A 111 -0.98 12.84 4.49
C PRO A 111 -1.17 14.35 4.32
N PHE A 112 -0.77 15.17 5.30
CA PHE A 112 -0.93 16.62 5.26
C PHE A 112 0.34 17.34 4.80
N HIS A 113 1.49 16.66 4.82
CA HIS A 113 2.78 17.20 4.43
C HIS A 113 3.48 16.23 3.48
N GLU A 114 3.19 16.35 2.20
CA GLU A 114 3.65 15.44 1.14
C GLU A 114 4.72 16.07 0.25
N ASP A 115 5.60 16.92 0.83
CA ASP A 115 6.86 17.30 0.19
C ASP A 115 7.88 16.16 0.24
N CYS A 116 8.82 16.17 -0.69
CA CYS A 116 9.80 15.09 -0.85
C CYS A 116 10.57 14.78 0.45
N ASP A 117 11.06 15.82 1.14
CA ASP A 117 11.89 15.63 2.35
C ASP A 117 11.09 15.01 3.50
N THR A 118 9.85 15.45 3.68
CA THR A 118 8.93 14.90 4.69
C THR A 118 8.57 13.45 4.37
N ILE A 119 8.24 13.13 3.11
CA ILE A 119 7.96 11.76 2.68
C ILE A 119 9.16 10.84 2.95
N VAL A 120 10.37 11.25 2.54
CA VAL A 120 11.60 10.47 2.74
C VAL A 120 11.90 10.27 4.22
N ARG A 121 11.75 11.31 5.04
CA ARG A 121 11.93 11.23 6.49
C ARG A 121 11.02 10.18 7.12
N TYR A 122 9.73 10.20 6.79
CA TYR A 122 8.77 9.22 7.33
C TYR A 122 8.96 7.82 6.73
N ALA A 123 9.34 7.70 5.48
CA ALA A 123 9.67 6.40 4.88
C ALA A 123 10.81 5.71 5.64
N ARG A 124 11.91 6.44 5.90
CA ARG A 124 13.03 5.95 6.70
C ARG A 124 12.61 5.58 8.12
N TYR A 125 11.87 6.48 8.78
CA TYR A 125 11.38 6.26 10.14
C TYR A 125 10.50 5.01 10.24
N ASN A 126 9.52 4.90 9.37
CA ASN A 126 8.57 3.80 9.40
C ASN A 126 9.20 2.45 9.01
N CYS A 127 10.01 2.43 7.95
CA CYS A 127 10.64 1.20 7.48
C CYS A 127 11.72 0.67 8.42
N SER A 128 12.29 1.51 9.30
CA SER A 128 13.23 1.05 10.33
C SER A 128 12.58 0.19 11.43
N ALA A 129 11.25 0.14 11.53
CA ALA A 129 10.56 -0.65 12.56
C ALA A 129 10.63 -2.15 12.32
N SER A 130 10.64 -2.60 11.05
CA SER A 130 10.69 -4.01 10.69
C SER A 130 11.16 -4.23 9.26
N PRO A 131 11.93 -5.27 8.95
CA PRO A 131 12.48 -5.51 7.61
C PRO A 131 11.41 -5.82 6.55
N ASN A 132 10.20 -6.18 6.95
CA ASN A 132 9.08 -6.41 6.04
C ASN A 132 8.11 -5.21 5.93
N ILE A 133 8.46 -4.07 6.53
CA ILE A 133 7.72 -2.82 6.29
C ILE A 133 8.29 -2.12 5.06
N ILE A 134 7.40 -1.69 4.17
CA ILE A 134 7.73 -0.96 2.95
C ILE A 134 7.04 0.41 2.94
N ALA A 135 7.68 1.40 2.32
CA ALA A 135 7.14 2.74 2.24
C ALA A 135 5.95 2.81 1.26
N LYS A 136 4.82 3.37 1.70
CA LYS A 136 3.70 3.69 0.81
C LYS A 136 3.73 5.18 0.52
N ILE A 137 3.89 5.54 -0.76
CA ILE A 137 4.17 6.90 -1.20
C ILE A 137 3.19 7.29 -2.31
N PRO A 138 2.46 8.43 -2.20
CA PRO A 138 1.56 8.90 -3.26
C PRO A 138 2.35 9.31 -4.51
N VAL A 139 1.81 9.02 -5.69
CA VAL A 139 2.46 9.37 -6.97
C VAL A 139 2.08 10.79 -7.38
N THR A 140 2.65 11.75 -6.66
CA THR A 140 2.71 13.18 -6.99
C THR A 140 4.08 13.53 -7.59
N GLU A 141 4.32 14.78 -7.96
CA GLU A 141 5.66 15.22 -8.40
C GLU A 141 6.69 15.07 -7.27
N GLU A 142 6.35 15.47 -6.04
CA GLU A 142 7.19 15.31 -4.86
C GLU A 142 7.33 13.85 -4.45
N GLY A 143 6.24 13.08 -4.54
CA GLY A 143 6.25 11.64 -4.28
C GLY A 143 7.16 10.87 -5.22
N LEU A 144 7.22 11.22 -6.52
CA LEU A 144 8.15 10.60 -7.47
C LEU A 144 9.61 10.87 -7.12
N LYS A 145 9.94 12.10 -6.66
CA LYS A 145 11.30 12.43 -6.16
C LYS A 145 11.62 11.59 -4.91
N ALA A 146 10.68 11.49 -3.98
CA ALA A 146 10.84 10.68 -2.77
C ALA A 146 11.01 9.19 -3.09
N ILE A 147 10.22 8.64 -4.03
CA ILE A 147 10.36 7.26 -4.50
C ILE A 147 11.77 7.00 -5.04
N GLU A 148 12.32 7.94 -5.80
CA GLU A 148 13.68 7.83 -6.31
C GLU A 148 14.70 7.72 -5.17
N VAL A 149 14.63 8.62 -4.18
CA VAL A 149 15.55 8.64 -3.03
C VAL A 149 15.47 7.33 -2.22
N VAL A 150 14.27 6.90 -1.85
CA VAL A 150 14.12 5.72 -0.98
C VAL A 150 14.48 4.42 -1.70
N LEU A 151 14.24 4.32 -3.02
CA LEU A 151 14.69 3.19 -3.83
C LEU A 151 16.22 3.11 -3.92
N GLN A 152 16.91 4.26 -4.03
CA GLN A 152 18.38 4.32 -4.00
C GLN A 152 18.95 3.82 -2.66
N GLU A 153 18.22 3.99 -1.57
CA GLU A 153 18.56 3.49 -0.24
C GLU A 153 18.19 2.01 -0.04
N GLY A 154 17.62 1.36 -1.05
CA GLY A 154 17.20 -0.04 -0.97
C GLY A 154 15.87 -0.27 -0.25
N ILE A 155 15.13 0.79 0.07
CA ILE A 155 13.81 0.71 0.69
C ILE A 155 12.78 0.34 -0.38
N SER A 156 12.02 -0.73 -0.13
CA SER A 156 10.93 -1.15 -1.02
C SER A 156 9.74 -0.20 -0.93
N VAL A 157 9.04 -0.02 -2.05
CA VAL A 157 7.97 0.99 -2.18
C VAL A 157 6.66 0.38 -2.69
N ASN A 158 5.56 0.83 -2.11
CA ASN A 158 4.23 0.78 -2.69
C ASN A 158 3.84 2.19 -3.13
N ALA A 159 3.99 2.49 -4.42
CA ALA A 159 3.55 3.73 -5.03
C ALA A 159 2.02 3.75 -5.08
N THR A 160 1.39 4.66 -4.33
CA THR A 160 -0.07 4.70 -4.16
C THR A 160 -0.69 5.90 -4.89
N GLU A 161 -2.02 5.94 -4.90
CA GLU A 161 -2.80 6.98 -5.58
C GLU A 161 -2.50 7.06 -7.07
N VAL A 162 -2.22 5.89 -7.65
CA VAL A 162 -2.06 5.76 -9.09
C VAL A 162 -3.44 5.75 -9.73
N LEU A 163 -3.76 6.84 -10.42
CA LEU A 163 -5.04 7.06 -11.09
C LEU A 163 -4.89 7.08 -12.62
N SER A 164 -3.67 7.14 -13.13
CA SER A 164 -3.41 7.23 -14.56
C SER A 164 -2.30 6.29 -15.02
N VAL A 165 -2.38 5.91 -16.29
CA VAL A 165 -1.31 5.18 -16.98
C VAL A 165 0.00 5.95 -16.91
N ARG A 166 -0.03 7.29 -17.03
CA ARG A 166 1.16 8.14 -16.99
C ARG A 166 1.88 8.01 -15.65
N GLN A 167 1.17 8.16 -14.52
CA GLN A 167 1.77 7.99 -13.19
C GLN A 167 2.45 6.62 -13.04
N ALA A 168 1.76 5.55 -13.45
CA ALA A 168 2.33 4.20 -13.40
C ALA A 168 3.60 4.06 -14.25
N LEU A 169 3.61 4.62 -15.47
CA LEU A 169 4.79 4.60 -16.34
C LEU A 169 5.94 5.45 -15.78
N ASP A 170 5.65 6.58 -15.12
CA ASP A 170 6.68 7.42 -14.50
C ASP A 170 7.35 6.69 -13.32
N VAL A 171 6.58 5.97 -12.49
CA VAL A 171 7.13 5.07 -11.46
C VAL A 171 8.00 3.97 -12.09
N CYS A 172 7.56 3.35 -13.19
CA CYS A 172 8.35 2.35 -13.92
C CYS A 172 9.69 2.90 -14.40
N ARG A 173 9.70 4.11 -14.95
CA ARG A 173 10.93 4.77 -15.44
C ARG A 173 11.91 5.05 -14.30
N VAL A 174 11.41 5.59 -13.19
CA VAL A 174 12.23 5.82 -11.99
C VAL A 174 12.83 4.51 -11.50
N TYR A 175 12.01 3.48 -11.32
CA TYR A 175 12.46 2.19 -10.83
C TYR A 175 13.51 1.55 -11.74
N ASN A 176 13.30 1.51 -13.05
CA ASN A 176 14.24 0.93 -13.99
C ASN A 176 15.60 1.65 -13.95
N ARG A 177 15.57 3.00 -13.94
CA ARG A 177 16.78 3.83 -13.86
C ARG A 177 17.59 3.54 -12.59
N ILE A 178 16.91 3.50 -11.43
CA ILE A 178 17.57 3.31 -10.13
C ILE A 178 18.08 1.88 -9.93
N THR A 179 17.39 0.90 -10.50
CA THR A 179 17.74 -0.50 -10.30
C THR A 179 18.60 -1.10 -11.42
N GLU A 180 19.05 -0.28 -12.38
CA GLU A 180 20.00 -0.71 -13.41
C GLU A 180 21.33 -1.13 -12.76
N GLY A 181 21.77 -2.36 -13.06
CA GLY A 181 23.01 -2.92 -12.47
C GLY A 181 22.95 -3.29 -10.99
N VAL A 182 21.83 -3.05 -10.28
CA VAL A 182 21.68 -3.42 -8.87
C VAL A 182 21.39 -4.91 -8.74
N ALA A 183 22.25 -5.62 -7.97
CA ALA A 183 22.16 -7.08 -7.81
C ALA A 183 20.89 -7.49 -7.03
N LYS A 184 20.61 -6.84 -5.89
CA LYS A 184 19.39 -7.06 -5.11
C LYS A 184 18.52 -5.81 -5.21
N LYS A 185 17.50 -5.90 -6.03
CA LYS A 185 16.57 -4.79 -6.26
C LYS A 185 15.55 -4.71 -5.12
N PRO A 186 15.21 -3.50 -4.61
CA PRO A 186 14.06 -3.33 -3.74
C PRO A 186 12.78 -3.72 -4.47
N HIS A 187 11.77 -4.13 -3.74
CA HIS A 187 10.45 -4.38 -4.33
C HIS A 187 9.76 -3.06 -4.69
N ILE A 188 9.03 -3.10 -5.79
CA ILE A 188 8.18 -1.99 -6.21
C ILE A 188 6.78 -2.53 -6.53
N TYR A 189 5.80 -1.89 -5.93
CA TYR A 189 4.40 -2.12 -6.19
C TYR A 189 3.76 -0.78 -6.53
N PHE A 190 2.62 -0.81 -7.19
CA PHE A 190 1.74 0.35 -7.19
C PHE A 190 0.29 -0.06 -6.95
N SER A 191 -0.39 0.76 -6.15
CA SER A 191 -1.81 0.64 -5.89
C SER A 191 -2.58 1.49 -6.87
N HIS A 192 -3.27 0.83 -7.80
CA HIS A 192 -4.15 1.50 -8.74
C HIS A 192 -5.56 1.59 -8.13
N ILE A 193 -6.02 2.80 -7.87
CA ILE A 193 -7.32 3.04 -7.25
C ILE A 193 -8.39 3.05 -8.33
N THR A 194 -9.12 1.96 -8.46
CA THR A 194 -10.07 1.77 -9.56
C THR A 194 -11.49 2.20 -9.22
N GLY A 195 -11.94 1.97 -7.99
CA GLY A 195 -13.32 2.27 -7.58
C GLY A 195 -13.70 3.74 -7.68
N ILE A 196 -12.74 4.65 -7.53
CA ILE A 196 -12.97 6.10 -7.62
C ILE A 196 -13.43 6.53 -9.03
N PHE A 197 -12.98 5.82 -10.08
CA PHE A 197 -13.43 6.09 -11.45
C PHE A 197 -14.91 5.78 -11.61
N ASP A 198 -15.33 4.61 -11.12
CA ASP A 198 -16.70 4.15 -11.27
C ASP A 198 -17.66 5.03 -10.45
N GLN A 199 -17.26 5.42 -9.24
CA GLN A 199 -18.02 6.34 -8.40
C GLN A 199 -18.15 7.71 -9.08
N TYR A 200 -17.04 8.33 -9.48
CA TYR A 200 -17.04 9.65 -10.11
C TYR A 200 -17.88 9.68 -11.39
N LEU A 201 -17.71 8.68 -12.26
CA LEU A 201 -18.48 8.62 -13.52
C LEU A 201 -19.96 8.41 -13.25
N SER A 202 -20.34 7.58 -12.28
CA SER A 202 -21.74 7.39 -11.92
C SER A 202 -22.39 8.68 -11.41
N GLU A 203 -21.65 9.45 -10.60
CA GLU A 203 -22.10 10.75 -10.10
C GLU A 203 -22.23 11.79 -11.23
N GLN A 204 -21.27 11.83 -12.20
CA GLN A 204 -21.33 12.73 -13.35
C GLN A 204 -22.49 12.39 -14.29
N VAL A 205 -22.68 11.11 -14.61
CA VAL A 205 -23.77 10.62 -15.45
C VAL A 205 -25.12 10.99 -14.85
N ALA A 206 -25.29 10.81 -13.56
CA ALA A 206 -26.52 11.17 -12.85
C ALA A 206 -26.75 12.69 -12.84
N ARG A 207 -25.69 13.47 -12.61
CA ARG A 207 -25.78 14.94 -12.54
C ARG A 207 -26.06 15.59 -13.90
N GLU A 208 -25.49 15.05 -14.96
CA GLU A 208 -25.58 15.61 -16.31
C GLU A 208 -26.67 14.93 -17.15
N GLU A 209 -27.43 14.01 -16.55
CA GLU A 209 -28.52 13.24 -17.20
C GLU A 209 -28.06 12.54 -18.49
N ILE A 210 -26.80 12.05 -18.51
CA ILE A 210 -26.24 11.38 -19.69
C ILE A 210 -26.81 9.96 -19.78
N GLU A 211 -27.37 9.63 -20.95
CA GLU A 211 -27.82 8.26 -21.22
C GLU A 211 -26.61 7.36 -21.51
N VAL A 212 -26.35 6.37 -20.64
CA VAL A 212 -25.29 5.37 -20.80
C VAL A 212 -25.84 3.96 -20.54
N CYS A 213 -25.21 2.98 -21.16
CA CYS A 213 -25.51 1.58 -20.84
C CYS A 213 -25.19 1.32 -19.36
N PRO A 214 -26.15 0.84 -18.54
CA PRO A 214 -25.94 0.59 -17.12
C PRO A 214 -24.74 -0.31 -16.82
N ASP A 215 -24.48 -1.31 -17.66
CA ASP A 215 -23.35 -2.22 -17.52
C ASP A 215 -21.99 -1.54 -17.75
N ALA A 216 -21.95 -0.40 -18.44
CA ALA A 216 -20.71 0.33 -18.71
C ALA A 216 -20.26 1.19 -17.52
N LEU A 217 -21.20 1.66 -16.67
CA LEU A 217 -20.90 2.55 -15.55
C LEU A 217 -19.85 1.99 -14.58
N TRP A 218 -19.92 0.69 -14.29
CA TRP A 218 -19.04 0.00 -13.33
C TRP A 218 -17.88 -0.74 -14.00
N GLN A 219 -17.51 -0.39 -15.22
CA GLN A 219 -16.42 -1.02 -15.96
C GLN A 219 -15.23 -0.10 -16.22
N ALA A 220 -15.37 1.21 -15.97
CA ALA A 220 -14.33 2.17 -16.28
C ALA A 220 -13.07 1.96 -15.45
N GLY A 221 -13.21 1.75 -14.14
CA GLY A 221 -12.10 1.43 -13.25
C GLY A 221 -11.37 0.14 -13.64
N ILE A 222 -12.12 -0.91 -13.97
CA ILE A 222 -11.56 -2.18 -14.44
C ILE A 222 -10.82 -1.99 -15.79
N ALA A 223 -11.39 -1.24 -16.71
CA ALA A 223 -10.75 -0.96 -18.00
C ALA A 223 -9.45 -0.15 -17.84
N ALA A 224 -9.47 0.88 -16.97
CA ALA A 224 -8.29 1.67 -16.64
C ALA A 224 -7.18 0.79 -16.00
N ALA A 225 -7.54 -0.07 -15.06
CA ALA A 225 -6.60 -1.00 -14.43
C ALA A 225 -5.98 -1.97 -15.43
N LYS A 226 -6.78 -2.59 -16.28
CA LYS A 226 -6.29 -3.49 -17.34
C LYS A 226 -5.33 -2.78 -18.29
N LYS A 227 -5.68 -1.58 -18.75
CA LYS A 227 -4.80 -0.78 -19.62
C LYS A 227 -3.48 -0.45 -18.93
N THR A 228 -3.54 0.04 -17.69
CA THR A 228 -2.36 0.36 -16.89
C THR A 228 -1.49 -0.88 -16.69
N TYR A 229 -2.08 -2.01 -16.32
CA TYR A 229 -1.36 -3.28 -16.16
C TYR A 229 -0.59 -3.70 -17.41
N TRP A 230 -1.24 -3.71 -18.57
CA TRP A 230 -0.60 -4.12 -19.82
C TRP A 230 0.54 -3.18 -20.22
N MET A 231 0.33 -1.87 -20.14
CA MET A 231 1.36 -0.89 -20.50
C MET A 231 2.57 -0.93 -19.55
N THR A 232 2.34 -1.14 -18.26
CA THR A 232 3.44 -1.24 -17.29
C THR A 232 4.20 -2.56 -17.40
N ARG A 233 3.53 -3.66 -17.77
CA ARG A 233 4.19 -4.95 -18.02
C ARG A 233 5.21 -4.90 -19.15
N GLU A 234 4.99 -4.07 -20.16
CA GLU A 234 5.94 -3.87 -21.26
C GLU A 234 7.19 -3.13 -20.78
N VAL A 235 7.04 -2.17 -19.87
CA VAL A 235 8.14 -1.28 -19.42
C VAL A 235 8.83 -1.83 -18.17
N CYS A 236 8.09 -2.42 -17.24
CA CYS A 236 8.60 -2.93 -15.97
C CYS A 236 7.96 -4.28 -15.61
N PRO A 237 8.39 -5.40 -16.24
CA PRO A 237 7.75 -6.72 -16.05
C PRO A 237 7.74 -7.25 -14.63
N LYS A 238 8.62 -6.72 -13.75
CA LYS A 238 8.77 -7.16 -12.35
C LYS A 238 7.97 -6.34 -11.35
N MET A 239 7.28 -5.29 -11.79
CA MET A 239 6.47 -4.47 -10.90
C MET A 239 5.25 -5.25 -10.40
N GLY A 240 4.98 -5.18 -9.10
CA GLY A 240 3.78 -5.72 -8.47
C GLY A 240 2.59 -4.76 -8.59
N PHE A 241 1.40 -5.32 -8.75
CA PHE A 241 0.12 -4.60 -8.73
C PHE A 241 -0.63 -4.95 -7.43
N ILE A 242 -1.12 -3.93 -6.72
CA ILE A 242 -1.93 -4.06 -5.51
C ILE A 242 -3.29 -3.41 -5.73
#